data_0fe2d004d58a8c986ec202f39cae2516
#
_entry.id   0fe2d004d58a8c986ec202f39cae2516
#
_cell.length_a   1.000
_cell.length_b   1.000
_cell.length_c   1.000
_cell.angle_alpha   90.00
_cell.angle_beta   90.00
_cell.angle_gamma   90.00
#
_symmetry.space_group_name_H-M   'P 1'
#
loop_
_entity.id
_entity.type
_entity.pdbx_description
1 polymer ?
#
loop_
_entity_poly.entity_id
_entity_poly.type
_entity_poly.pdbx_seq_one_letter_code
_entity_poly.pdbx_strand_id
1 'polypeptide(L)'
;MSLGNRIFNGIVNVIISAAAMYGLWLLMRVCVFDYFTIPTNSMCPTLKPGDKVIVNKLLMGARIYTDYDFDIHGQELKSFRMKGIRTIRHNDIVVFNIPVHDGKISFIINKNMCKRVVAVPGDSISVVDGYYRNNNYDKALGLESMQKRLIEMPDSMMRGIVLDAYPFNGNVGWKIKKFGPMYVPRVGDVINMTPNDAAIYKRMMEWELGKEITWDRQKNVVYADGKPIKRYTFKHNYYFCAGDNVLDSDDSRYWGLVPEEYIIGIVAKTIHSS
;
A
#
# COMPACT_ATOMS: atom_id res chain seq x y z
N MET A 1 34.01 -46.68 -19.77
CA MET A 1 33.41 -46.05 -18.59
C MET A 1 32.67 -47.14 -17.82
N SER A 2 33.02 -47.39 -16.57
CA SER A 2 32.42 -48.46 -15.80
C SER A 2 30.93 -48.16 -15.51
N LEU A 3 30.11 -49.19 -15.32
CA LEU A 3 28.68 -49.03 -14.99
C LEU A 3 28.48 -48.11 -13.78
N GLY A 4 29.35 -48.21 -12.76
CA GLY A 4 29.33 -47.34 -11.59
C GLY A 4 29.52 -45.85 -11.92
N ASN A 5 30.44 -45.50 -12.85
CA ASN A 5 30.62 -44.11 -13.26
C ASN A 5 29.40 -43.55 -14.02
N ARG A 6 28.69 -44.38 -14.79
CA ARG A 6 27.48 -44.01 -15.49
C ARG A 6 26.33 -43.70 -14.50
N ILE A 7 26.17 -44.58 -13.51
CA ILE A 7 25.15 -44.38 -12.46
C ILE A 7 25.49 -43.14 -11.62
N PHE A 8 26.72 -42.95 -11.19
CA PHE A 8 27.17 -41.80 -10.44
C PHE A 8 26.92 -40.49 -11.21
N ASN A 9 27.35 -40.42 -12.48
CA ASN A 9 27.11 -39.22 -13.30
C ASN A 9 25.60 -38.97 -13.52
N GLY A 10 24.80 -40.02 -13.66
CA GLY A 10 23.35 -39.90 -13.76
C GLY A 10 22.74 -39.23 -12.52
N ILE A 11 23.12 -39.69 -11.31
CA ILE A 11 22.66 -39.12 -10.04
C ILE A 11 23.10 -37.64 -9.91
N VAL A 12 24.37 -37.34 -10.20
CA VAL A 12 24.90 -35.97 -10.17
C VAL A 12 24.11 -35.03 -11.09
N ASN A 13 23.83 -35.48 -12.33
CA ASN A 13 23.06 -34.69 -13.28
C ASN A 13 21.62 -34.43 -12.80
N VAL A 14 20.96 -35.41 -12.16
CA VAL A 14 19.63 -35.23 -11.59
C VAL A 14 19.66 -34.21 -10.47
N ILE A 15 20.64 -34.25 -9.56
CA ILE A 15 20.80 -33.30 -8.46
C ILE A 15 21.03 -31.88 -8.99
N ILE A 16 21.93 -31.71 -9.96
CA ILE A 16 22.22 -30.42 -10.59
C ILE A 16 20.95 -29.86 -11.25
N SER A 17 20.22 -30.70 -12.01
CA SER A 17 18.99 -30.28 -12.69
C SER A 17 17.89 -29.87 -11.67
N ALA A 18 17.73 -30.63 -10.59
CA ALA A 18 16.80 -30.28 -9.54
C ALA A 18 17.17 -28.94 -8.84
N ALA A 19 18.45 -28.75 -8.53
CA ALA A 19 18.94 -27.50 -7.96
C ALA A 19 18.74 -26.30 -8.91
N ALA A 20 19.00 -26.49 -10.21
CA ALA A 20 18.77 -25.45 -11.22
C ALA A 20 17.27 -25.11 -11.36
N MET A 21 16.38 -26.09 -11.38
CA MET A 21 14.92 -25.88 -11.40
C MET A 21 14.43 -25.15 -10.16
N TYR A 22 14.93 -25.53 -8.98
CA TYR A 22 14.61 -24.84 -7.75
C TYR A 22 15.09 -23.38 -7.73
N GLY A 23 16.32 -23.14 -8.17
CA GLY A 23 16.87 -21.80 -8.33
C GLY A 23 16.05 -20.94 -9.31
N LEU A 24 15.66 -21.52 -10.45
CA LEU A 24 14.77 -20.83 -11.39
C LEU A 24 13.40 -20.50 -10.78
N TRP A 25 12.82 -21.45 -10.05
CA TRP A 25 11.54 -21.24 -9.35
C TRP A 25 11.65 -20.12 -8.32
N LEU A 26 12.72 -20.07 -7.52
CA LEU A 26 12.97 -18.97 -6.58
C LEU A 26 13.12 -17.63 -7.31
N LEU A 27 13.87 -17.59 -8.41
CA LEU A 27 14.03 -16.39 -9.23
C LEU A 27 12.68 -15.89 -9.75
N MET A 28 11.84 -16.81 -10.23
CA MET A 28 10.49 -16.47 -10.69
C MET A 28 9.64 -15.89 -9.56
N ARG A 29 9.69 -16.45 -8.35
CA ARG A 29 8.96 -15.95 -7.18
C ARG A 29 9.46 -14.58 -6.71
N VAL A 30 10.76 -14.36 -6.73
CA VAL A 30 11.33 -13.07 -6.30
C VAL A 30 11.04 -11.98 -7.33
N CYS A 31 11.28 -12.25 -8.62
CA CYS A 31 11.31 -11.23 -9.66
C CYS A 31 10.03 -11.10 -10.49
N VAL A 32 9.28 -12.19 -10.68
CA VAL A 32 8.21 -12.23 -11.69
C VAL A 32 6.83 -12.24 -11.08
N PHE A 33 6.52 -13.24 -10.28
CA PHE A 33 5.20 -13.41 -9.69
C PHE A 33 5.27 -13.98 -8.28
N ASP A 34 4.19 -13.74 -7.53
CA ASP A 34 3.92 -14.40 -6.26
C ASP A 34 2.42 -14.69 -6.13
N TYR A 35 2.03 -15.47 -5.15
CA TYR A 35 0.62 -15.72 -4.88
C TYR A 35 0.30 -15.47 -3.41
N PHE A 36 -0.91 -14.95 -3.18
CA PHE A 36 -1.42 -14.65 -1.84
C PHE A 36 -2.84 -15.18 -1.72
N THR A 37 -3.18 -15.70 -0.55
CA THR A 37 -4.55 -16.07 -0.20
C THR A 37 -5.20 -14.88 0.50
N ILE A 38 -6.44 -14.55 0.10
CA ILE A 38 -7.21 -13.46 0.71
C ILE A 38 -7.82 -13.94 2.02
N PRO A 39 -7.48 -13.33 3.18
CA PRO A 39 -7.97 -13.82 4.46
C PRO A 39 -9.24 -13.13 4.94
N THR A 40 -9.61 -11.96 4.39
CA THR A 40 -10.65 -11.08 4.94
C THR A 40 -11.67 -10.64 3.89
N ASN A 41 -12.79 -10.08 4.37
CA ASN A 41 -13.89 -9.57 3.52
C ASN A 41 -13.63 -8.19 2.91
N SER A 42 -12.53 -7.53 3.20
CA SER A 42 -12.30 -6.12 2.85
C SER A 42 -12.32 -5.81 1.37
N MET A 43 -12.15 -6.83 0.51
CA MET A 43 -12.22 -6.72 -0.95
C MET A 43 -13.49 -7.36 -1.53
N CYS A 44 -14.44 -7.79 -0.70
CA CYS A 44 -15.73 -8.31 -1.18
C CYS A 44 -16.54 -7.21 -1.91
N PRO A 45 -17.28 -7.58 -2.95
CA PRO A 45 -17.47 -8.90 -3.54
C PRO A 45 -16.39 -9.29 -4.56
N THR A 46 -15.42 -8.41 -4.89
CA THR A 46 -14.41 -8.65 -5.94
C THR A 46 -13.50 -9.83 -5.59
N LEU A 47 -13.02 -9.87 -4.34
CA LEU A 47 -12.24 -10.98 -3.79
C LEU A 47 -12.86 -11.41 -2.46
N LYS A 48 -13.04 -12.72 -2.30
CA LYS A 48 -13.62 -13.32 -1.09
C LYS A 48 -12.55 -14.00 -0.25
N PRO A 49 -12.77 -14.20 1.06
CA PRO A 49 -11.90 -15.04 1.86
C PRO A 49 -11.72 -16.43 1.22
N GLY A 50 -10.46 -16.89 1.16
CA GLY A 50 -10.10 -18.14 0.49
C GLY A 50 -9.67 -17.99 -0.97
N ASP A 51 -10.06 -16.92 -1.65
CA ASP A 51 -9.59 -16.65 -3.01
C ASP A 51 -8.07 -16.50 -3.03
N LYS A 52 -7.44 -16.93 -4.13
CA LYS A 52 -5.99 -16.75 -4.35
C LYS A 52 -5.76 -15.72 -5.46
N VAL A 53 -4.83 -14.82 -5.25
CA VAL A 53 -4.42 -13.82 -6.23
C VAL A 53 -3.00 -14.09 -6.70
N ILE A 54 -2.78 -14.03 -8.01
CA ILE A 54 -1.46 -14.07 -8.63
C ILE A 54 -1.02 -12.63 -8.85
N VAL A 55 0.08 -12.26 -8.23
CA VAL A 55 0.64 -10.91 -8.26
C VAL A 55 1.79 -10.87 -9.24
N ASN A 56 1.71 -9.98 -10.23
CA ASN A 56 2.76 -9.73 -11.20
C ASN A 56 3.68 -8.61 -10.68
N LYS A 57 4.93 -8.97 -10.40
CA LYS A 57 5.96 -8.06 -9.90
C LYS A 57 6.66 -7.31 -11.05
N LEU A 58 6.70 -7.87 -12.26
CA LEU A 58 7.34 -7.22 -13.41
C LEU A 58 6.64 -5.93 -13.84
N LEU A 59 5.32 -5.84 -13.61
CA LEU A 59 4.57 -4.67 -14.05
C LEU A 59 5.13 -3.38 -13.46
N MET A 60 5.35 -3.34 -12.17
CA MET A 60 5.91 -2.16 -11.48
C MET A 60 7.39 -2.29 -11.12
N GLY A 61 8.01 -3.43 -11.43
CA GLY A 61 9.36 -3.79 -11.04
C GLY A 61 9.42 -4.57 -9.73
N ALA A 62 10.19 -5.65 -9.73
CA ALA A 62 10.39 -6.46 -8.53
C ALA A 62 11.10 -5.68 -7.44
N ARG A 63 10.67 -5.86 -6.20
CA ARG A 63 11.33 -5.34 -5.00
C ARG A 63 12.35 -6.35 -4.51
N ILE A 64 13.61 -5.95 -4.45
CA ILE A 64 14.72 -6.79 -3.99
C ILE A 64 15.16 -6.29 -2.62
N TYR A 65 15.13 -7.15 -1.63
CA TYR A 65 15.60 -6.83 -0.29
C TYR A 65 17.14 -6.75 -0.28
N THR A 66 17.67 -5.76 0.42
CA THR A 66 19.11 -5.58 0.63
C THR A 66 19.54 -5.99 2.03
N ASP A 67 18.57 -6.24 2.92
CA ASP A 67 18.76 -6.76 4.26
C ASP A 67 17.71 -7.85 4.49
N TYR A 68 18.12 -8.97 5.08
CA TYR A 68 17.28 -10.14 5.35
C TYR A 68 17.06 -10.39 6.84
N ASP A 69 17.54 -9.48 7.68
CA ASP A 69 17.21 -9.48 9.11
C ASP A 69 15.84 -8.82 9.30
N PHE A 70 14.80 -9.63 9.43
CA PHE A 70 13.42 -9.16 9.52
C PHE A 70 12.92 -9.19 10.96
N ASP A 71 12.70 -8.01 11.53
CA ASP A 71 12.08 -7.86 12.85
C ASP A 71 10.55 -7.97 12.75
N ILE A 72 9.94 -8.67 13.69
CA ILE A 72 8.48 -8.80 13.84
C ILE A 72 7.84 -7.56 14.47
N HIS A 73 8.61 -6.71 15.11
CA HIS A 73 8.15 -5.47 15.76
C HIS A 73 8.08 -4.26 14.81
N GLY A 74 8.54 -4.45 13.59
CA GLY A 74 8.60 -3.40 12.58
C GLY A 74 9.96 -2.69 12.52
N GLN A 75 10.45 -2.52 11.32
CA GLN A 75 11.75 -1.93 11.01
C GLN A 75 11.71 -1.07 9.75
N GLU A 76 12.83 -0.50 9.39
CA GLU A 76 12.99 0.15 8.10
C GLU A 76 13.01 -0.88 6.97
N LEU A 77 12.25 -0.62 5.90
CA LEU A 77 12.28 -1.44 4.69
C LEU A 77 13.55 -1.14 3.88
N LYS A 78 14.54 -2.02 3.97
CA LYS A 78 15.76 -1.94 3.17
C LYS A 78 15.61 -2.75 1.88
N SER A 79 15.34 -2.05 0.81
CA SER A 79 15.12 -2.66 -0.51
C SER A 79 15.37 -1.66 -1.63
N PHE A 80 15.57 -2.16 -2.84
CA PHE A 80 15.47 -1.36 -4.06
C PHE A 80 14.45 -2.00 -5.01
N ARG A 81 13.91 -1.19 -5.91
CA ARG A 81 12.96 -1.65 -6.93
C ARG A 81 13.62 -1.68 -8.30
N MET A 82 13.47 -2.80 -8.99
CA MET A 82 13.86 -2.92 -10.39
C MET A 82 12.95 -2.05 -11.27
N LYS A 83 13.41 -1.70 -12.48
CA LYS A 83 12.57 -0.98 -13.44
C LYS A 83 11.39 -1.87 -13.86
N GLY A 84 10.18 -1.35 -13.77
CA GLY A 84 8.95 -2.02 -14.18
C GLY A 84 8.59 -1.75 -15.64
N ILE A 85 7.59 -2.50 -16.14
CA ILE A 85 7.02 -2.33 -17.48
C ILE A 85 6.10 -1.12 -17.54
N ARG A 86 5.36 -0.83 -16.44
CA ARG A 86 4.46 0.30 -16.32
C ARG A 86 4.31 0.75 -14.86
N THR A 87 3.82 1.95 -14.68
CA THR A 87 3.40 2.44 -13.37
C THR A 87 2.06 1.83 -12.94
N ILE A 88 1.79 1.87 -11.64
CA ILE A 88 0.48 1.54 -11.07
C ILE A 88 -0.56 2.56 -11.56
N ARG A 89 -1.77 2.09 -11.82
CA ARG A 89 -2.89 2.88 -12.35
C ARG A 89 -4.08 2.85 -11.40
N HIS A 90 -4.98 3.79 -11.61
CA HIS A 90 -6.30 3.77 -10.96
C HIS A 90 -7.01 2.44 -11.20
N ASN A 91 -7.67 1.94 -10.17
CA ASN A 91 -8.36 0.66 -10.13
C ASN A 91 -7.47 -0.60 -10.22
N ASP A 92 -6.14 -0.48 -10.31
CA ASP A 92 -5.28 -1.66 -10.09
C ASP A 92 -5.51 -2.21 -8.68
N ILE A 93 -5.60 -3.52 -8.56
CA ILE A 93 -5.57 -4.19 -7.26
C ILE A 93 -4.11 -4.52 -6.96
N VAL A 94 -3.63 -4.10 -5.81
CA VAL A 94 -2.23 -4.29 -5.39
C VAL A 94 -2.14 -5.07 -4.10
N VAL A 95 -1.06 -5.83 -3.95
CA VAL A 95 -0.67 -6.43 -2.68
C VAL A 95 0.53 -5.66 -2.15
N PHE A 96 0.49 -5.28 -0.88
CA PHE A 96 1.52 -4.50 -0.22
C PHE A 96 1.66 -4.89 1.25
N ASN A 97 2.82 -4.63 1.84
CA ASN A 97 2.99 -4.75 3.28
C ASN A 97 2.26 -3.61 3.97
N ILE A 98 1.60 -3.88 5.08
CA ILE A 98 0.92 -2.84 5.88
C ILE A 98 1.96 -1.76 6.21
N PRO A 99 1.73 -0.49 5.81
CA PRO A 99 2.76 0.53 5.95
C PRO A 99 2.82 1.13 7.36
N VAL A 100 1.79 0.93 8.19
CA VAL A 100 1.68 1.57 9.50
C VAL A 100 1.64 0.54 10.60
N HIS A 101 2.56 0.68 11.55
CA HIS A 101 2.60 -0.08 12.80
C HIS A 101 2.91 0.87 13.95
N ASP A 102 2.17 0.78 15.06
CA ASP A 102 2.29 1.65 16.23
C ASP A 102 2.32 3.16 15.88
N GLY A 103 1.47 3.56 14.92
CA GLY A 103 1.33 4.95 14.48
C GLY A 103 2.44 5.48 13.59
N LYS A 104 3.44 4.68 13.25
CA LYS A 104 4.60 5.04 12.40
C LYS A 104 4.62 4.21 11.12
N ILE A 105 5.24 4.75 10.07
CA ILE A 105 5.57 3.95 8.88
C ILE A 105 6.72 3.02 9.26
N SER A 106 6.45 1.71 9.20
CA SER A 106 7.42 0.66 9.50
C SER A 106 7.09 -0.62 8.75
N PHE A 107 8.10 -1.44 8.48
CA PHE A 107 7.99 -2.65 7.68
C PHE A 107 7.88 -3.90 8.54
N ILE A 108 6.90 -4.75 8.23
CA ILE A 108 6.77 -6.11 8.75
C ILE A 108 6.53 -7.05 7.57
N ILE A 109 7.44 -8.01 7.36
CA ILE A 109 7.51 -8.81 6.13
C ILE A 109 6.24 -9.61 5.84
N ASN A 110 5.62 -10.21 6.84
CA ASN A 110 4.48 -11.13 6.65
C ASN A 110 3.11 -10.46 6.86
N LYS A 111 3.06 -9.15 7.12
CA LYS A 111 1.80 -8.41 7.24
C LYS A 111 1.45 -7.79 5.90
N ASN A 112 0.69 -8.52 5.08
CA ASN A 112 0.30 -8.09 3.75
C ASN A 112 -1.19 -7.74 3.69
N MET A 113 -1.50 -6.74 2.87
CA MET A 113 -2.86 -6.35 2.50
C MET A 113 -3.05 -6.41 0.99
N CYS A 114 -4.29 -6.66 0.58
CA CYS A 114 -4.74 -6.54 -0.79
C CYS A 114 -5.81 -5.46 -0.86
N LYS A 115 -5.59 -4.40 -1.66
CA LYS A 115 -6.51 -3.26 -1.81
C LYS A 115 -6.50 -2.75 -3.24
N ARG A 116 -7.50 -1.93 -3.57
CA ARG A 116 -7.61 -1.23 -4.86
C ARG A 116 -7.00 0.16 -4.76
N VAL A 117 -6.23 0.54 -5.77
CA VAL A 117 -5.66 1.88 -5.90
C VAL A 117 -6.74 2.83 -6.42
N VAL A 118 -7.09 3.84 -5.64
CA VAL A 118 -8.08 4.86 -6.01
C VAL A 118 -7.45 6.22 -6.25
N ALA A 119 -6.18 6.42 -5.84
CA ALA A 119 -5.39 7.56 -6.27
C ALA A 119 -3.91 7.20 -6.38
N VAL A 120 -3.25 7.80 -7.38
CA VAL A 120 -1.83 7.60 -7.72
C VAL A 120 -1.03 8.88 -7.46
N PRO A 121 0.32 8.83 -7.48
CA PRO A 121 1.15 10.01 -7.23
C PRO A 121 0.80 11.20 -8.14
N GLY A 122 0.53 12.34 -7.53
CA GLY A 122 0.11 13.60 -8.20
C GLY A 122 -1.39 13.84 -8.19
N ASP A 123 -2.19 12.91 -7.69
CA ASP A 123 -3.64 13.09 -7.56
C ASP A 123 -4.04 13.86 -6.30
N SER A 124 -5.28 14.35 -6.31
CA SER A 124 -6.00 14.73 -5.09
C SER A 124 -7.25 13.88 -4.97
N ILE A 125 -7.34 13.12 -3.88
CA ILE A 125 -8.47 12.23 -3.59
C ILE A 125 -9.42 12.84 -2.58
N SER A 126 -10.71 12.71 -2.84
CA SER A 126 -11.77 13.07 -1.90
C SER A 126 -12.81 11.96 -1.83
N VAL A 127 -13.54 11.91 -0.72
CA VAL A 127 -14.82 11.21 -0.63
C VAL A 127 -15.89 12.27 -0.46
N VAL A 128 -16.76 12.40 -1.46
CA VAL A 128 -17.89 13.34 -1.47
C VAL A 128 -19.15 12.52 -1.46
N ASP A 129 -19.96 12.71 -0.42
CA ASP A 129 -21.19 11.94 -0.22
C ASP A 129 -20.96 10.42 -0.37
N GLY A 130 -19.86 9.94 0.21
CA GLY A 130 -19.48 8.52 0.21
C GLY A 130 -18.84 8.01 -1.09
N TYR A 131 -18.79 8.80 -2.17
CA TYR A 131 -18.15 8.40 -3.43
C TYR A 131 -16.72 8.93 -3.54
N TYR A 132 -15.81 8.10 -4.04
CA TYR A 132 -14.46 8.54 -4.39
C TYR A 132 -14.50 9.54 -5.55
N ARG A 133 -13.78 10.65 -5.40
CA ARG A 133 -13.56 11.68 -6.41
C ARG A 133 -12.07 11.98 -6.53
N ASN A 134 -11.58 12.06 -7.75
CA ASN A 134 -10.17 12.30 -8.06
C ASN A 134 -10.07 13.42 -9.10
N ASN A 135 -9.14 14.35 -8.91
CA ASN A 135 -8.99 15.52 -9.80
C ASN A 135 -8.42 15.18 -11.18
N ASN A 136 -7.70 14.05 -11.30
CA ASN A 136 -7.04 13.63 -12.55
C ASN A 136 -7.68 12.39 -13.19
N TYR A 137 -8.80 11.90 -12.62
CA TYR A 137 -9.47 10.70 -13.11
C TYR A 137 -10.99 10.84 -12.98
N ASP A 138 -11.66 10.83 -14.12
CA ASP A 138 -13.09 11.09 -14.27
C ASP A 138 -13.97 9.84 -14.29
N LYS A 139 -13.34 8.64 -14.37
CA LYS A 139 -14.07 7.37 -14.38
C LYS A 139 -14.35 6.87 -12.96
N ALA A 140 -15.23 5.87 -12.87
CA ALA A 140 -15.56 5.22 -11.60
C ALA A 140 -14.30 4.67 -10.89
N LEU A 141 -14.18 4.96 -9.60
CA LEU A 141 -13.13 4.47 -8.72
C LEU A 141 -13.71 3.49 -7.70
N GLY A 142 -13.12 2.29 -7.63
CA GLY A 142 -13.63 1.24 -6.78
C GLY A 142 -14.98 0.70 -7.24
N LEU A 143 -15.76 0.14 -6.32
CA LEU A 143 -17.10 -0.37 -6.59
C LEU A 143 -18.18 0.62 -6.15
N GLU A 144 -18.80 1.31 -7.10
CA GLU A 144 -19.85 2.30 -6.82
C GLU A 144 -21.04 1.70 -6.06
N SER A 145 -21.40 0.44 -6.33
CA SER A 145 -22.47 -0.26 -5.60
C SER A 145 -22.18 -0.37 -4.10
N MET A 146 -20.93 -0.58 -3.71
CA MET A 146 -20.52 -0.65 -2.30
C MET A 146 -20.42 0.75 -1.68
N GLN A 147 -20.00 1.76 -2.44
CA GLN A 147 -20.02 3.16 -2.02
C GLN A 147 -21.46 3.64 -1.80
N LYS A 148 -22.40 3.28 -2.68
CA LYS A 148 -23.82 3.54 -2.51
C LYS A 148 -24.36 2.95 -1.21
N ARG A 149 -24.01 1.72 -0.87
CA ARG A 149 -24.40 1.09 0.41
C ARG A 149 -23.89 1.88 1.63
N LEU A 150 -22.67 2.42 1.55
CA LEU A 150 -22.11 3.29 2.60
C LEU A 150 -22.97 4.55 2.78
N ILE A 151 -23.44 5.15 1.68
CA ILE A 151 -24.26 6.37 1.71
C ILE A 151 -25.64 6.11 2.31
N GLU A 152 -26.28 5.05 1.82
CA GLU A 152 -27.65 4.68 2.22
C GLU A 152 -27.74 4.21 3.68
N MET A 153 -26.63 3.80 4.29
CA MET A 153 -26.60 3.37 5.68
C MET A 153 -26.54 4.59 6.63
N PRO A 154 -27.56 4.81 7.47
CA PRO A 154 -27.52 5.86 8.48
C PRO A 154 -26.38 5.65 9.48
N ASP A 155 -25.74 6.72 9.93
CA ASP A 155 -24.63 6.65 10.89
C ASP A 155 -25.02 5.93 12.20
N SER A 156 -26.28 6.04 12.61
CA SER A 156 -26.82 5.33 13.78
C SER A 156 -26.83 3.80 13.63
N MET A 157 -26.84 3.30 12.40
CA MET A 157 -26.78 1.85 12.10
C MET A 157 -25.37 1.32 11.87
N MET A 158 -24.36 2.20 11.79
CA MET A 158 -22.94 1.85 11.58
C MET A 158 -22.26 1.43 12.89
N ARG A 159 -22.88 0.51 13.65
CA ARG A 159 -22.30 0.01 14.89
C ARG A 159 -20.99 -0.74 14.60
N GLY A 160 -19.93 -0.40 15.36
CA GLY A 160 -18.61 -1.01 15.20
C GLY A 160 -17.76 -0.44 14.06
N ILE A 161 -18.28 0.50 13.26
CA ILE A 161 -17.54 1.20 12.21
C ILE A 161 -17.05 2.53 12.75
N VAL A 162 -15.74 2.80 12.63
CA VAL A 162 -15.16 4.10 12.98
C VAL A 162 -15.51 5.09 11.87
N LEU A 163 -16.31 6.11 12.20
CA LEU A 163 -16.76 7.12 11.24
C LEU A 163 -15.69 8.18 10.96
N ASP A 164 -14.85 8.49 11.94
CA ASP A 164 -13.74 9.41 11.78
C ASP A 164 -12.65 8.78 10.91
N ALA A 165 -12.00 9.62 10.12
CA ALA A 165 -10.97 9.19 9.19
C ALA A 165 -9.62 9.83 9.49
N TYR A 166 -8.57 9.24 8.94
CA TYR A 166 -7.22 9.79 8.98
C TYR A 166 -7.22 11.27 8.57
N PRO A 167 -6.47 12.15 9.23
CA PRO A 167 -5.48 11.88 10.29
C PRO A 167 -6.04 11.86 11.72
N PHE A 168 -7.35 11.68 11.93
CA PHE A 168 -8.03 11.70 13.23
C PHE A 168 -7.80 13.00 13.99
N ASN A 169 -7.73 14.10 13.27
CA ASN A 169 -7.47 15.44 13.78
C ASN A 169 -8.72 16.29 13.64
N GLY A 170 -9.27 16.75 14.76
CA GLY A 170 -10.54 17.50 14.80
C GLY A 170 -10.54 18.78 13.94
N ASN A 171 -9.37 19.39 13.69
CA ASN A 171 -9.29 20.56 12.82
C ASN A 171 -9.29 20.20 11.32
N VAL A 172 -8.92 18.98 10.96
CA VAL A 172 -9.06 18.43 9.60
C VAL A 172 -10.48 17.89 9.43
N GLY A 173 -11.01 17.18 10.43
CA GLY A 173 -12.41 16.80 10.55
C GLY A 173 -12.93 15.84 9.50
N TRP A 174 -12.04 15.02 8.88
CA TRP A 174 -12.44 14.07 7.86
C TRP A 174 -13.16 12.85 8.42
N LYS A 175 -14.17 12.39 7.68
CA LYS A 175 -14.96 11.19 7.96
C LYS A 175 -15.00 10.29 6.75
N ILE A 176 -15.33 9.01 6.92
CA ILE A 176 -15.35 8.03 5.83
C ILE A 176 -16.35 8.37 4.71
N LYS A 177 -17.42 9.13 4.99
CA LYS A 177 -18.39 9.65 3.99
C LYS A 177 -18.00 11.01 3.42
N LYS A 178 -17.10 11.76 4.10
CA LYS A 178 -16.66 13.11 3.71
C LYS A 178 -15.19 13.27 4.04
N PHE A 179 -14.34 12.97 3.08
CA PHE A 179 -12.89 12.91 3.23
C PHE A 179 -12.21 13.81 2.20
N GLY A 180 -11.09 14.39 2.56
CA GLY A 180 -10.24 15.14 1.65
C GLY A 180 -10.70 16.59 1.41
N PRO A 181 -10.16 17.25 0.36
CA PRO A 181 -9.18 16.68 -0.57
C PRO A 181 -7.83 16.39 0.09
N MET A 182 -7.28 15.20 -0.21
CA MET A 182 -5.93 14.80 0.20
C MET A 182 -5.07 14.67 -1.04
N TYR A 183 -4.01 15.46 -1.14
CA TYR A 183 -3.03 15.31 -2.20
C TYR A 183 -2.19 14.04 -1.97
N VAL A 184 -1.97 13.26 -3.01
CA VAL A 184 -1.17 12.03 -3.02
C VAL A 184 0.21 12.37 -3.58
N PRO A 185 1.26 12.50 -2.74
CA PRO A 185 2.53 13.04 -3.17
C PRO A 185 3.27 12.13 -4.16
N ARG A 186 3.98 12.77 -5.07
CA ARG A 186 4.98 12.20 -5.96
C ARG A 186 6.37 12.56 -5.45
N VAL A 187 7.35 11.73 -5.73
CA VAL A 187 8.76 12.07 -5.48
C VAL A 187 9.12 13.39 -6.14
N GLY A 188 9.71 14.31 -5.37
CA GLY A 188 10.09 15.65 -5.81
C GLY A 188 9.00 16.73 -5.67
N ASP A 189 7.75 16.34 -5.40
CA ASP A 189 6.67 17.32 -5.18
C ASP A 189 6.94 18.14 -3.91
N VAL A 190 6.66 19.45 -4.01
CA VAL A 190 6.89 20.40 -2.93
C VAL A 190 5.57 21.00 -2.49
N ILE A 191 5.27 20.91 -1.19
CA ILE A 191 4.11 21.57 -0.60
C ILE A 191 4.53 22.64 0.40
N ASN A 192 3.73 23.70 0.50
CA ASN A 192 3.84 24.66 1.58
C ASN A 192 3.24 24.04 2.85
N MET A 193 3.96 24.16 3.96
CA MET A 193 3.56 23.49 5.20
C MET A 193 2.69 24.37 6.06
N THR A 194 1.47 23.93 6.29
CA THR A 194 0.57 24.45 7.31
C THR A 194 0.39 23.42 8.44
N PRO A 195 -0.15 23.79 9.60
CA PRO A 195 -0.51 22.82 10.65
C PRO A 195 -1.47 21.71 10.20
N ASN A 196 -2.32 21.97 9.20
CA ASN A 196 -3.19 20.94 8.63
C ASN A 196 -2.39 19.98 7.75
N ASP A 197 -1.51 20.49 6.89
CA ASP A 197 -0.61 19.66 6.08
C ASP A 197 0.29 18.80 6.96
N ALA A 198 0.83 19.40 8.05
CA ALA A 198 1.61 18.66 9.03
C ALA A 198 0.81 17.52 9.66
N ALA A 199 -0.46 17.73 10.02
CA ALA A 199 -1.31 16.69 10.56
C ALA A 199 -1.56 15.56 9.54
N ILE A 200 -1.80 15.92 8.26
CA ILE A 200 -2.05 14.95 7.17
C ILE A 200 -0.78 14.16 6.83
N TYR A 201 0.38 14.82 6.73
CA TYR A 201 1.61 14.20 6.23
C TYR A 201 2.62 13.85 7.33
N LYS A 202 2.26 13.99 8.63
CA LYS A 202 3.16 13.72 9.76
C LYS A 202 3.92 12.41 9.61
N ARG A 203 3.21 11.30 9.42
CA ARG A 203 3.81 9.96 9.36
C ARG A 203 4.82 9.82 8.21
N MET A 204 4.50 10.38 7.05
CA MET A 204 5.37 10.37 5.88
C MET A 204 6.63 11.20 6.11
N MET A 205 6.46 12.41 6.65
CA MET A 205 7.57 13.32 6.95
C MET A 205 8.49 12.76 8.03
N GLU A 206 7.92 12.18 9.10
CA GLU A 206 8.70 11.55 10.17
C GLU A 206 9.51 10.36 9.64
N TRP A 207 8.89 9.53 8.78
CA TRP A 207 9.57 8.40 8.14
C TRP A 207 10.68 8.85 7.18
N GLU A 208 10.42 9.84 6.33
CA GLU A 208 11.38 10.32 5.34
C GLU A 208 12.55 11.12 5.96
N LEU A 209 12.31 11.83 7.06
CA LEU A 209 13.29 12.70 7.69
C LEU A 209 14.01 12.03 8.87
N GLY A 210 13.42 11.01 9.48
CA GLY A 210 13.86 10.47 10.78
C GLY A 210 13.75 11.50 11.91
N LYS A 211 12.79 12.45 11.82
CA LYS A 211 12.65 13.59 12.72
C LYS A 211 11.23 13.69 13.23
N GLU A 212 11.08 14.16 14.46
CA GLU A 212 9.76 14.46 15.01
C GLU A 212 9.15 15.68 14.32
N ILE A 213 7.89 15.55 13.91
CA ILE A 213 7.10 16.64 13.31
C ILE A 213 6.08 17.15 14.31
N THR A 214 6.18 18.43 14.61
CA THR A 214 5.27 19.16 15.50
C THR A 214 4.78 20.45 14.82
N TRP A 215 3.74 21.09 15.37
CA TRP A 215 3.22 22.35 14.84
C TRP A 215 2.61 23.22 15.92
N ASP A 216 2.67 24.51 15.68
CA ASP A 216 1.98 25.55 16.46
C ASP A 216 0.89 26.18 15.58
N ARG A 217 -0.39 25.96 15.94
CA ARG A 217 -1.53 26.47 15.17
C ARG A 217 -1.70 27.98 15.33
N GLN A 218 -1.37 28.54 16.49
CA GLN A 218 -1.52 29.98 16.74
C GLN A 218 -0.53 30.80 15.91
N LYS A 219 0.71 30.27 15.81
CA LYS A 219 1.77 30.89 14.98
C LYS A 219 1.72 30.46 13.52
N ASN A 220 0.91 29.48 13.16
CA ASN A 220 0.86 28.84 11.83
C ASN A 220 2.23 28.34 11.35
N VAL A 221 2.97 27.66 12.23
CA VAL A 221 4.32 27.16 11.95
C VAL A 221 4.41 25.66 12.20
N VAL A 222 5.12 24.97 11.32
CA VAL A 222 5.47 23.55 11.43
C VAL A 222 6.95 23.41 11.75
N TYR A 223 7.30 22.44 12.57
CA TYR A 223 8.67 22.20 13.03
C TYR A 223 9.09 20.75 12.73
N ALA A 224 10.38 20.57 12.38
CA ALA A 224 11.06 19.29 12.34
C ALA A 224 12.21 19.33 13.36
N ASP A 225 12.17 18.51 14.42
CA ASP A 225 13.07 18.57 15.59
C ASP A 225 13.23 20.00 16.13
N GLY A 226 12.12 20.72 16.33
CA GLY A 226 12.10 22.09 16.82
C GLY A 226 12.56 23.17 15.83
N LYS A 227 13.01 22.81 14.63
CA LYS A 227 13.40 23.78 13.59
C LYS A 227 12.22 24.07 12.67
N PRO A 228 11.86 25.35 12.44
CA PRO A 228 10.72 25.70 11.61
C PRO A 228 10.96 25.32 10.14
N ILE A 229 9.91 24.75 9.51
CA ILE A 229 9.89 24.41 8.09
C ILE A 229 8.69 25.07 7.40
N LYS A 230 8.92 25.72 6.26
CA LYS A 230 7.89 26.40 5.47
C LYS A 230 7.45 25.57 4.26
N ARG A 231 8.33 24.71 3.77
CA ARG A 231 8.11 23.87 2.59
C ARG A 231 8.67 22.49 2.84
N TYR A 232 8.04 21.49 2.25
CA TYR A 232 8.50 20.12 2.32
C TYR A 232 8.55 19.50 0.92
N THR A 233 9.64 18.79 0.62
CA THR A 233 9.82 18.05 -0.63
C THR A 233 9.73 16.56 -0.33
N PHE A 234 8.76 15.88 -0.93
CA PHE A 234 8.58 14.43 -0.76
C PHE A 234 9.68 13.64 -1.45
N LYS A 235 10.17 12.60 -0.78
CA LYS A 235 11.24 11.74 -1.28
C LYS A 235 10.73 10.47 -1.95
N HIS A 236 9.45 10.14 -1.77
CA HIS A 236 8.83 8.90 -2.24
C HIS A 236 7.52 9.17 -2.98
N ASN A 237 7.12 8.20 -3.81
CA ASN A 237 5.77 8.15 -4.38
C ASN A 237 4.81 7.50 -3.38
N TYR A 238 3.58 8.01 -3.34
CA TYR A 238 2.53 7.49 -2.46
C TYR A 238 1.28 7.12 -3.24
N TYR A 239 0.51 6.19 -2.67
CA TYR A 239 -0.75 5.72 -3.25
C TYR A 239 -1.84 5.73 -2.19
N PHE A 240 -3.08 6.03 -2.60
CA PHE A 240 -4.25 5.85 -1.77
C PHE A 240 -4.92 4.53 -2.16
N CYS A 241 -4.95 3.58 -1.23
CA CYS A 241 -5.46 2.23 -1.44
C CYS A 241 -6.71 2.01 -0.59
N ALA A 242 -7.81 1.58 -1.20
CA ALA A 242 -9.07 1.33 -0.52
C ALA A 242 -9.60 -0.08 -0.79
N GLY A 243 -10.33 -0.63 0.19
CA GLY A 243 -11.03 -1.89 -0.01
C GLY A 243 -12.33 -1.70 -0.78
N ASP A 244 -12.69 -2.67 -1.60
CA ASP A 244 -13.96 -2.67 -2.33
C ASP A 244 -15.16 -2.76 -1.39
N ASN A 245 -15.03 -3.46 -0.27
CA ASN A 245 -16.02 -3.48 0.80
C ASN A 245 -15.85 -2.25 1.72
N VAL A 246 -16.33 -1.11 1.26
CA VAL A 246 -16.11 0.19 1.93
C VAL A 246 -16.63 0.27 3.36
N LEU A 247 -17.57 -0.59 3.75
CA LEU A 247 -18.14 -0.68 5.11
C LEU A 247 -17.30 -1.54 6.06
N ASP A 248 -16.49 -2.47 5.50
CA ASP A 248 -15.69 -3.43 6.28
C ASP A 248 -14.26 -3.52 5.70
N SER A 249 -13.58 -2.38 5.67
CA SER A 249 -12.21 -2.29 5.18
C SER A 249 -11.38 -1.34 6.02
N ASP A 250 -10.32 -1.88 6.60
CA ASP A 250 -9.21 -1.09 7.10
C ASP A 250 -8.28 -0.73 5.94
N ASP A 251 -8.22 0.57 5.59
CA ASP A 251 -7.54 1.06 4.40
C ASP A 251 -7.03 2.50 4.56
N SER A 252 -6.61 3.13 3.46
CA SER A 252 -6.01 4.48 3.49
C SER A 252 -6.90 5.56 4.12
N ARG A 253 -8.20 5.34 4.22
CA ARG A 253 -9.10 6.24 4.97
C ARG A 253 -8.78 6.26 6.46
N TYR A 254 -8.14 5.21 7.00
CA TYR A 254 -7.85 5.07 8.43
C TYR A 254 -6.36 5.20 8.76
N TRP A 255 -5.46 4.75 7.90
CA TRP A 255 -4.02 4.78 8.21
C TRP A 255 -3.20 5.65 7.28
N GLY A 256 -3.80 6.27 6.22
CA GLY A 256 -3.13 7.20 5.33
C GLY A 256 -2.58 6.54 4.06
N LEU A 257 -1.52 7.11 3.49
CA LEU A 257 -0.98 6.71 2.20
C LEU A 257 -0.01 5.53 2.29
N VAL A 258 0.08 4.75 1.20
CA VAL A 258 1.01 3.63 1.04
C VAL A 258 2.24 4.13 0.26
N PRO A 259 3.46 4.06 0.82
CA PRO A 259 4.66 4.31 0.05
C PRO A 259 4.85 3.25 -1.05
N GLU A 260 5.37 3.66 -2.21
CA GLU A 260 5.61 2.77 -3.35
C GLU A 260 6.48 1.56 -2.97
N GLU A 261 7.47 1.77 -2.11
CA GLU A 261 8.40 0.75 -1.63
C GLU A 261 7.68 -0.41 -0.94
N TYR A 262 6.53 -0.15 -0.30
CA TYR A 262 5.76 -1.17 0.41
C TYR A 262 4.93 -2.05 -0.52
N ILE A 263 4.70 -1.64 -1.77
CA ILE A 263 3.89 -2.39 -2.72
C ILE A 263 4.72 -3.57 -3.26
N ILE A 264 4.16 -4.78 -3.15
CA ILE A 264 4.79 -6.03 -3.61
C ILE A 264 4.59 -6.19 -5.12
N GLY A 265 3.37 -5.91 -5.61
CA GLY A 265 3.05 -5.99 -7.03
C GLY A 265 1.56 -5.85 -7.31
N ILE A 266 1.20 -5.97 -8.59
CA ILE A 266 -0.15 -5.77 -9.10
C ILE A 266 -0.81 -7.12 -9.31
N VAL A 267 -2.05 -7.28 -8.86
CA VAL A 267 -2.84 -8.51 -9.10
C VAL A 267 -3.12 -8.65 -10.59
N ALA A 268 -2.64 -9.74 -11.17
CA ALA A 268 -2.83 -10.05 -12.59
C ALA A 268 -3.96 -11.07 -12.81
N LYS A 269 -4.20 -11.96 -11.86
CA LYS A 269 -5.23 -13.00 -11.96
C LYS A 269 -5.76 -13.37 -10.58
N THR A 270 -7.05 -13.64 -10.53
CA THR A 270 -7.73 -14.21 -9.35
C THR A 270 -8.11 -15.65 -9.64
N ILE A 271 -7.95 -16.50 -8.64
CA ILE A 271 -8.42 -17.89 -8.61
C ILE A 271 -9.42 -17.96 -7.46
N HIS A 272 -10.70 -18.04 -7.79
CA HIS A 272 -11.76 -18.11 -6.80
C HIS A 272 -11.77 -19.47 -6.11
N SER A 273 -11.97 -19.44 -4.80
CA SER A 273 -12.25 -20.67 -4.04
C SER A 273 -13.64 -21.17 -4.39
N SER A 274 -13.76 -22.45 -4.69
CA SER A 274 -15.04 -23.14 -4.91
C SER A 274 -15.87 -23.21 -3.62
#